data_ebb19132636c3984a887a841042cd24f
#
_entry.id   ebb19132636c3984a887a841042cd24f
#
_cell.length_a   1.000
_cell.length_b   1.000
_cell.length_c   1.000
_cell.angle_alpha   90.00
_cell.angle_beta   90.00
_cell.angle_gamma   90.00
#
_symmetry.space_group_name_H-M   'P 1'
#
loop_
_entity.id
_entity.type
_entity.pdbx_description
1 polymer ?
#
loop_
_entity_poly.entity_id
_entity_poly.type
_entity_poly.pdbx_seq_one_letter_code
_entity_poly.pdbx_strand_id
1 'polypeptide(L)'
;RVNRIGTFRNDAIRIQALYNAYLYGGLVRFVWASYYGIGPTQGGGFDEGGGPFVPSAQLYDRAVALWNEALKYAQNDLQRRTVYSLIARAHLYNGKYAEARAAAQQGLRQGDQPFLAQYSTQDTNPWYFGGGRGRTQIVVDTRFWQRYLVEDPKEAARLPVERAASAPGTTYYRQAKYPNRESALPIITWQENALMLAELELRLGGNTAQALALVNQVRAAYGLSPLSQVNLDVIYVERDKELFVQGQRLMDQRRFGRWHLPAGTWQYLEITERERLSNPNLGG
;
A
#
# COMPACT_ATOMS: atom_id res chain seq x y z
N ARG A 1 -19.60 14.04 -7.59
CA ARG A 1 -20.93 13.66 -8.13
C ARG A 1 -21.95 13.39 -7.02
N VAL A 2 -21.57 12.66 -5.94
CA VAL A 2 -22.51 12.34 -4.84
C VAL A 2 -23.17 13.59 -4.23
N ASN A 3 -22.41 14.68 -4.05
CA ASN A 3 -22.95 15.96 -3.56
C ASN A 3 -23.96 16.64 -4.50
N ARG A 4 -24.09 16.19 -5.75
CA ARG A 4 -25.04 16.70 -6.73
C ARG A 4 -26.34 15.89 -6.79
N ILE A 5 -26.43 14.81 -6.03
CA ILE A 5 -27.64 13.99 -5.93
C ILE A 5 -28.62 14.72 -5.00
N GLY A 6 -29.73 15.23 -5.54
CA GLY A 6 -30.72 16.02 -4.79
C GLY A 6 -31.47 15.20 -3.75
N THR A 7 -31.73 13.92 -4.01
CA THR A 7 -32.51 13.04 -3.12
C THR A 7 -31.87 11.66 -2.99
N PHE A 8 -31.79 11.16 -1.77
CA PHE A 8 -31.43 9.77 -1.45
C PHE A 8 -32.65 9.07 -0.86
N ARG A 9 -32.72 7.75 -1.01
CA ARG A 9 -33.80 6.94 -0.46
C ARG A 9 -33.94 7.08 1.07
N ASN A 10 -32.81 7.23 1.75
CA ASN A 10 -32.74 7.58 3.17
C ASN A 10 -31.35 8.13 3.52
N ASP A 11 -31.21 8.70 4.72
CA ASP A 11 -29.96 9.30 5.20
C ASP A 11 -28.81 8.30 5.37
N ALA A 12 -29.09 7.07 5.78
CA ALA A 12 -28.04 6.06 5.96
C ALA A 12 -27.34 5.75 4.62
N ILE A 13 -28.11 5.64 3.53
CA ILE A 13 -27.57 5.46 2.17
C ILE A 13 -26.74 6.68 1.76
N ARG A 14 -27.22 7.89 2.05
CA ARG A 14 -26.51 9.14 1.75
C ARG A 14 -25.16 9.19 2.51
N ILE A 15 -25.17 8.91 3.79
CA ILE A 15 -23.97 8.91 4.64
C ILE A 15 -22.96 7.89 4.13
N GLN A 16 -23.39 6.66 3.85
CA GLN A 16 -22.50 5.62 3.30
C GLN A 16 -21.95 5.98 1.92
N ALA A 17 -22.76 6.59 1.06
CA ALA A 17 -22.32 7.04 -0.26
C ALA A 17 -21.26 8.16 -0.16
N LEU A 18 -21.44 9.11 0.76
CA LEU A 18 -20.46 10.17 1.02
C LEU A 18 -19.17 9.61 1.61
N TYR A 19 -19.26 8.72 2.60
CA TYR A 19 -18.08 8.03 3.15
C TYR A 19 -17.28 7.37 2.03
N ASN A 20 -17.93 6.54 1.21
CA ASN A 20 -17.30 5.82 0.11
C ASN A 20 -16.70 6.76 -0.95
N ALA A 21 -17.43 7.82 -1.33
CA ALA A 21 -16.95 8.78 -2.32
C ALA A 21 -15.66 9.47 -1.89
N TYR A 22 -15.58 9.91 -0.64
CA TYR A 22 -14.38 10.54 -0.08
C TYR A 22 -13.25 9.51 0.14
N LEU A 23 -13.58 8.32 0.64
CA LEU A 23 -12.61 7.23 0.85
C LEU A 23 -11.90 6.85 -0.45
N TYR A 24 -12.67 6.50 -1.49
CA TYR A 24 -12.12 6.10 -2.79
C TYR A 24 -11.54 7.28 -3.57
N GLY A 25 -12.10 8.48 -3.41
CA GLY A 25 -11.53 9.71 -3.95
C GLY A 25 -10.11 9.96 -3.45
N GLY A 26 -9.88 9.75 -2.15
CA GLY A 26 -8.55 9.80 -1.53
C GLY A 26 -7.62 8.71 -2.06
N LEU A 27 -8.12 7.47 -2.20
CA LEU A 27 -7.33 6.36 -2.73
C LEU A 27 -6.83 6.61 -4.16
N VAL A 28 -7.65 7.17 -5.03
CA VAL A 28 -7.23 7.51 -6.42
C VAL A 28 -6.06 8.49 -6.39
N ARG A 29 -6.12 9.56 -5.59
CA ARG A 29 -5.04 10.54 -5.47
C ARG A 29 -3.77 9.93 -4.87
N PHE A 30 -3.95 9.07 -3.87
CA PHE A 30 -2.84 8.31 -3.28
C PHE A 30 -2.15 7.40 -4.31
N VAL A 31 -2.91 6.71 -5.17
CA VAL A 31 -2.37 5.86 -6.24
C VAL A 31 -1.58 6.69 -7.25
N TRP A 32 -2.13 7.82 -7.71
CA TRP A 32 -1.41 8.74 -8.59
C TRP A 32 -0.10 9.22 -7.94
N ALA A 33 -0.16 9.69 -6.70
CA ALA A 33 1.01 10.17 -5.95
C ALA A 33 2.10 9.09 -5.80
N SER A 34 1.69 7.83 -5.66
CA SER A 34 2.58 6.75 -5.28
C SER A 34 3.25 6.06 -6.46
N TYR A 35 2.55 5.91 -7.58
CA TYR A 35 2.99 5.04 -8.66
C TYR A 35 3.39 5.76 -9.93
N TYR A 36 2.81 6.91 -10.25
CA TYR A 36 2.97 7.55 -11.56
C TYR A 36 3.86 8.77 -11.52
N GLY A 37 4.40 9.15 -12.69
CA GLY A 37 5.24 10.33 -12.85
C GLY A 37 5.51 10.71 -14.29
N ILE A 38 6.10 11.90 -14.48
CA ILE A 38 6.49 12.46 -15.78
C ILE A 38 8.00 12.52 -15.99
N GLY A 39 8.78 12.04 -15.02
CA GLY A 39 10.23 11.96 -15.08
C GLY A 39 10.78 10.88 -14.15
N PRO A 40 12.06 10.55 -14.25
CA PRO A 40 12.69 9.49 -13.47
C PRO A 40 12.45 9.57 -11.97
N THR A 41 12.45 10.79 -11.42
CA THR A 41 12.24 11.07 -9.98
C THR A 41 11.05 12.00 -9.73
N GLN A 42 10.33 12.39 -10.77
CA GLN A 42 9.20 13.32 -10.73
C GLN A 42 7.87 12.56 -10.65
N GLY A 43 7.51 12.14 -9.43
CA GLY A 43 6.23 11.48 -9.19
C GLY A 43 5.05 12.44 -9.12
N GLY A 44 3.89 11.95 -9.51
CA GLY A 44 2.63 12.68 -9.50
C GLY A 44 1.65 12.20 -10.56
N GLY A 45 0.63 12.99 -10.82
CA GLY A 45 -0.42 12.65 -11.79
C GLY A 45 -1.40 13.79 -11.98
N PHE A 46 -2.67 13.44 -12.17
CA PHE A 46 -3.73 14.41 -12.41
C PHE A 46 -4.84 14.28 -11.36
N ASP A 47 -5.37 15.40 -10.93
CA ASP A 47 -6.52 15.42 -10.03
C ASP A 47 -7.83 15.20 -10.82
N GLU A 48 -7.86 15.73 -12.04
CA GLU A 48 -8.95 15.60 -13.01
C GLU A 48 -8.38 15.22 -14.38
N GLY A 49 -9.13 14.47 -15.18
CA GLY A 49 -8.71 14.10 -16.54
C GLY A 49 -8.46 15.36 -17.41
N GLY A 50 -7.31 15.42 -18.08
CA GLY A 50 -6.89 16.56 -18.88
C GLY A 50 -6.44 17.79 -18.07
N GLY A 51 -6.36 17.71 -16.73
CA GLY A 51 -5.87 18.79 -15.87
C GLY A 51 -4.34 18.93 -15.89
N PRO A 52 -3.78 19.95 -15.19
CA PRO A 52 -2.36 20.11 -15.05
C PRO A 52 -1.74 19.00 -14.19
N PHE A 53 -0.45 18.73 -14.43
CA PHE A 53 0.30 17.80 -13.59
C PHE A 53 0.38 18.29 -12.15
N VAL A 54 0.10 17.39 -11.22
CA VAL A 54 0.14 17.64 -9.77
C VAL A 54 1.22 16.76 -9.16
N PRO A 55 2.26 17.33 -8.53
CA PRO A 55 3.32 16.56 -7.87
C PRO A 55 2.79 15.65 -6.76
N SER A 56 3.50 14.51 -6.53
CA SER A 56 3.14 13.50 -5.51
C SER A 56 2.82 14.12 -4.14
N ALA A 57 3.64 15.05 -3.66
CA ALA A 57 3.43 15.69 -2.35
C ALA A 57 2.06 16.36 -2.24
N GLN A 58 1.63 17.09 -3.28
CA GLN A 58 0.33 17.74 -3.30
C GLN A 58 -0.82 16.72 -3.43
N LEU A 59 -0.63 15.65 -4.20
CA LEU A 59 -1.64 14.59 -4.33
C LEU A 59 -1.83 13.82 -3.01
N TYR A 60 -0.76 13.57 -2.25
CA TYR A 60 -0.89 13.03 -0.89
C TYR A 60 -1.69 13.97 0.01
N ASP A 61 -1.43 15.27 -0.03
CA ASP A 61 -2.18 16.25 0.76
C ASP A 61 -3.66 16.31 0.35
N ARG A 62 -3.96 16.21 -0.96
CA ARG A 62 -5.34 16.11 -1.46
C ARG A 62 -6.03 14.81 -1.05
N ALA A 63 -5.30 13.70 -1.03
CA ALA A 63 -5.82 12.43 -0.51
C ALA A 63 -6.19 12.56 0.97
N VAL A 64 -5.31 13.13 1.79
CA VAL A 64 -5.55 13.39 3.22
C VAL A 64 -6.76 14.31 3.43
N ALA A 65 -6.90 15.37 2.63
CA ALA A 65 -8.05 16.25 2.71
C ALA A 65 -9.38 15.51 2.45
N LEU A 66 -9.43 14.65 1.44
CA LEU A 66 -10.61 13.82 1.16
C LEU A 66 -10.88 12.80 2.25
N TRP A 67 -9.86 12.18 2.83
CA TRP A 67 -10.03 11.25 3.95
C TRP A 67 -10.48 11.94 5.24
N ASN A 68 -10.07 13.19 5.49
CA ASN A 68 -10.62 13.99 6.57
C ASN A 68 -12.11 14.28 6.36
N GLU A 69 -12.57 14.47 5.11
CA GLU A 69 -14.02 14.52 4.83
C GLU A 69 -14.68 13.15 5.06
N ALA A 70 -14.04 12.02 4.67
CA ALA A 70 -14.58 10.69 4.93
C ALA A 70 -14.82 10.43 6.43
N LEU A 71 -13.93 10.91 7.31
CA LEU A 71 -14.07 10.76 8.76
C LEU A 71 -15.38 11.35 9.30
N LYS A 72 -15.92 12.42 8.68
CA LYS A 72 -17.19 13.05 9.07
C LYS A 72 -18.39 12.13 8.83
N TYR A 73 -18.25 11.16 7.93
CA TYR A 73 -19.31 10.23 7.54
C TYR A 73 -19.04 8.78 7.99
N ALA A 74 -17.96 8.55 8.73
CA ALA A 74 -17.65 7.24 9.28
C ALA A 74 -18.67 6.84 10.36
N GLN A 75 -19.32 5.69 10.17
CA GLN A 75 -20.43 5.23 10.99
C GLN A 75 -20.01 4.35 12.18
N ASN A 76 -18.77 3.87 12.18
CA ASN A 76 -18.23 3.03 13.24
C ASN A 76 -16.72 3.22 13.39
N ASP A 77 -16.17 2.65 14.47
CA ASP A 77 -14.76 2.80 14.81
C ASP A 77 -13.82 2.12 13.81
N LEU A 78 -14.22 1.01 13.21
CA LEU A 78 -13.42 0.34 12.20
C LEU A 78 -13.25 1.23 10.96
N GLN A 79 -14.32 1.87 10.50
CA GLN A 79 -14.24 2.84 9.41
C GLN A 79 -13.32 4.02 9.74
N ARG A 80 -13.43 4.57 10.96
CA ARG A 80 -12.54 5.66 11.42
C ARG A 80 -11.07 5.21 11.43
N ARG A 81 -10.78 4.07 12.05
CA ARG A 81 -9.42 3.54 12.13
C ARG A 81 -8.83 3.20 10.76
N THR A 82 -9.63 2.68 9.84
CA THR A 82 -9.23 2.46 8.45
C THR A 82 -8.76 3.75 7.79
N VAL A 83 -9.57 4.81 7.91
CA VAL A 83 -9.24 6.12 7.31
C VAL A 83 -7.98 6.71 7.96
N TYR A 84 -7.84 6.64 9.28
CA TYR A 84 -6.63 7.12 9.97
C TYR A 84 -5.36 6.37 9.53
N SER A 85 -5.43 5.07 9.31
CA SER A 85 -4.29 4.31 8.78
C SER A 85 -3.92 4.72 7.35
N LEU A 86 -4.89 5.05 6.50
CA LEU A 86 -4.65 5.59 5.16
C LEU A 86 -4.01 6.98 5.21
N ILE A 87 -4.51 7.87 6.11
CA ILE A 87 -3.93 9.19 6.37
C ILE A 87 -2.48 9.05 6.84
N ALA A 88 -2.22 8.13 7.78
CA ALA A 88 -0.88 7.84 8.28
C ALA A 88 0.08 7.42 7.17
N ARG A 89 -0.35 6.53 6.29
CA ARG A 89 0.44 6.08 5.13
C ARG A 89 0.77 7.24 4.19
N ALA A 90 -0.21 8.09 3.85
CA ALA A 90 0.04 9.23 2.97
C ALA A 90 1.02 10.23 3.59
N HIS A 91 0.86 10.56 4.86
CA HIS A 91 1.81 11.43 5.58
C HIS A 91 3.20 10.81 5.67
N LEU A 92 3.31 9.50 5.97
CA LEU A 92 4.58 8.77 5.99
C LEU A 92 5.31 8.86 4.64
N TYR A 93 4.58 8.64 3.54
CA TYR A 93 5.15 8.69 2.18
C TYR A 93 5.47 10.11 1.74
N ASN A 94 4.79 11.11 2.30
CA ASN A 94 5.06 12.53 2.08
C ASN A 94 6.14 13.11 3.01
N GLY A 95 6.76 12.28 3.88
CA GLY A 95 7.81 12.72 4.82
C GLY A 95 7.29 13.52 6.03
N LYS A 96 5.97 13.61 6.23
CA LYS A 96 5.32 14.29 7.36
C LYS A 96 5.21 13.32 8.54
N TYR A 97 6.34 13.03 9.19
CA TYR A 97 6.44 11.94 10.18
C TYR A 97 5.65 12.19 11.46
N ALA A 98 5.57 13.43 11.94
CA ALA A 98 4.81 13.76 13.14
C ALA A 98 3.32 13.56 12.92
N GLU A 99 2.80 14.05 11.80
CA GLU A 99 1.40 13.88 11.39
C GLU A 99 1.07 12.41 11.11
N ALA A 100 2.01 11.68 10.47
CA ALA A 100 1.88 10.25 10.24
C ALA A 100 1.73 9.48 11.56
N ARG A 101 2.55 9.79 12.59
CA ARG A 101 2.46 9.15 13.90
C ARG A 101 1.13 9.46 14.58
N ALA A 102 0.72 10.71 14.60
CA ALA A 102 -0.55 11.11 15.21
C ALA A 102 -1.76 10.39 14.57
N ALA A 103 -1.75 10.21 13.24
CA ALA A 103 -2.78 9.47 12.54
C ALA A 103 -2.68 7.95 12.81
N ALA A 104 -1.48 7.36 12.74
CA ALA A 104 -1.29 5.92 12.95
C ALA A 104 -1.68 5.46 14.36
N GLN A 105 -1.52 6.32 15.37
CA GLN A 105 -1.98 6.05 16.75
C GLN A 105 -3.50 5.89 16.85
N GLN A 106 -4.24 6.49 15.93
CA GLN A 106 -5.69 6.36 15.80
C GLN A 106 -6.12 5.30 14.76
N GLY A 107 -5.15 4.67 14.09
CA GLY A 107 -5.35 3.73 13.02
C GLY A 107 -5.78 2.33 13.48
N LEU A 108 -5.74 1.40 12.52
CA LEU A 108 -6.05 -0.01 12.74
C LEU A 108 -5.12 -0.62 13.79
N ARG A 109 -5.68 -1.47 14.63
CA ARG A 109 -4.99 -2.17 15.72
C ARG A 109 -5.22 -3.66 15.64
N GLN A 110 -4.44 -4.42 16.37
CA GLN A 110 -4.56 -5.89 16.40
C GLN A 110 -6.01 -6.32 16.63
N GLY A 111 -6.48 -7.26 15.80
CA GLY A 111 -7.85 -7.77 15.80
C GLY A 111 -8.79 -7.03 14.86
N ASP A 112 -8.44 -5.86 14.35
CA ASP A 112 -9.25 -5.17 13.35
C ASP A 112 -9.21 -5.90 12.00
N GLN A 113 -10.35 -5.95 11.33
CA GLN A 113 -10.45 -6.47 9.98
C GLN A 113 -9.74 -5.56 8.99
N PRO A 114 -9.00 -6.11 8.00
CA PRO A 114 -8.35 -5.31 6.98
C PRO A 114 -9.37 -4.63 6.06
N PHE A 115 -9.00 -3.48 5.50
CA PHE A 115 -9.72 -2.92 4.37
C PHE A 115 -9.25 -3.60 3.08
N LEU A 116 -10.20 -4.18 2.34
CA LEU A 116 -9.92 -5.07 1.21
C LEU A 116 -10.47 -4.51 -0.11
N ALA A 117 -9.70 -4.65 -1.19
CA ALA A 117 -10.23 -4.63 -2.55
C ALA A 117 -10.82 -6.02 -2.84
N GLN A 118 -12.11 -6.04 -3.20
CA GLN A 118 -12.84 -7.26 -3.53
C GLN A 118 -12.71 -7.57 -5.02
N TYR A 119 -12.60 -8.85 -5.34
CA TYR A 119 -12.54 -9.35 -6.70
C TYR A 119 -13.62 -10.40 -6.94
N SER A 120 -13.86 -10.74 -8.20
CA SER A 120 -14.84 -11.74 -8.63
C SER A 120 -14.24 -12.60 -9.75
N THR A 121 -15.01 -13.61 -10.19
CA THR A 121 -14.63 -14.39 -11.37
C THR A 121 -14.55 -13.56 -12.66
N GLN A 122 -15.32 -12.47 -12.72
CA GLN A 122 -15.34 -11.56 -13.87
C GLN A 122 -14.30 -10.45 -13.76
N ASP A 123 -14.09 -9.94 -12.52
CA ASP A 123 -13.06 -8.94 -12.22
C ASP A 123 -11.98 -9.62 -11.36
N THR A 124 -11.10 -10.31 -12.04
CA THR A 124 -10.13 -11.23 -11.44
C THR A 124 -8.99 -10.48 -10.75
N ASN A 125 -8.59 -10.98 -9.58
CA ASN A 125 -7.41 -10.50 -8.88
C ASN A 125 -6.16 -10.56 -9.80
N PRO A 126 -5.52 -9.41 -10.08
CA PRO A 126 -4.40 -9.34 -11.02
C PRO A 126 -3.17 -10.11 -10.55
N TRP A 127 -2.95 -10.25 -9.23
CA TRP A 127 -1.84 -11.06 -8.70
C TRP A 127 -2.06 -12.55 -8.87
N TYR A 128 -3.33 -13.04 -8.76
CA TYR A 128 -3.64 -14.41 -9.12
C TYR A 128 -3.33 -14.64 -10.61
N PHE A 129 -3.77 -13.72 -11.47
CA PHE A 129 -3.62 -13.90 -12.91
C PHE A 129 -2.17 -13.74 -13.36
N GLY A 130 -1.50 -12.64 -13.01
CA GLY A 130 -0.17 -12.29 -13.54
C GLY A 130 1.01 -12.84 -12.74
N GLY A 131 0.85 -13.05 -11.44
CA GLY A 131 1.93 -13.47 -10.54
C GLY A 131 1.68 -14.78 -9.78
N GLY A 132 0.52 -15.41 -10.00
CA GLY A 132 0.07 -16.63 -9.33
C GLY A 132 -0.28 -17.76 -10.29
N ARG A 133 -1.34 -18.49 -9.94
CA ARG A 133 -1.75 -19.72 -10.64
C ARG A 133 -2.53 -19.49 -11.95
N GLY A 134 -2.89 -18.27 -12.29
CA GLY A 134 -3.55 -17.96 -13.56
C GLY A 134 -2.60 -18.12 -14.74
N ARG A 135 -2.01 -17.04 -15.20
CA ARG A 135 -0.98 -17.02 -16.24
C ARG A 135 0.24 -16.28 -15.71
N THR A 136 1.19 -17.00 -15.10
CA THR A 136 2.36 -16.37 -14.47
C THR A 136 3.20 -15.61 -15.49
N GLN A 137 3.24 -14.30 -15.39
CA GLN A 137 4.05 -13.36 -16.17
C GLN A 137 5.10 -12.67 -15.30
N ILE A 138 4.85 -12.59 -13.99
CA ILE A 138 5.72 -11.99 -12.99
C ILE A 138 6.08 -13.08 -11.98
N VAL A 139 7.38 -13.25 -11.75
CA VAL A 139 7.90 -14.23 -10.81
C VAL A 139 8.34 -13.59 -9.50
N VAL A 140 8.40 -14.38 -8.45
CA VAL A 140 8.85 -13.94 -7.14
C VAL A 140 10.37 -13.76 -7.14
N ASP A 141 10.82 -12.60 -6.66
CA ASP A 141 12.23 -12.29 -6.52
C ASP A 141 12.96 -13.27 -5.61
N THR A 142 14.22 -13.55 -5.93
CA THR A 142 15.05 -14.56 -5.25
C THR A 142 15.22 -14.32 -3.76
N ARG A 143 15.20 -13.05 -3.30
CA ARG A 143 15.33 -12.73 -1.86
C ARG A 143 14.25 -13.38 -1.00
N PHE A 144 13.05 -13.62 -1.52
CA PHE A 144 11.97 -14.26 -0.77
C PHE A 144 12.23 -15.74 -0.55
N TRP A 145 12.61 -16.49 -1.59
CA TRP A 145 12.73 -17.94 -1.51
C TRP A 145 14.17 -18.45 -1.32
N GLN A 146 15.21 -17.67 -1.68
CA GLN A 146 16.60 -18.04 -1.43
C GLN A 146 17.16 -17.46 -0.12
N ARG A 147 16.55 -16.42 0.41
CA ARG A 147 17.01 -15.77 1.64
C ARG A 147 15.97 -15.86 2.75
N TYR A 148 14.85 -15.15 2.67
CA TYR A 148 13.92 -15.04 3.81
C TYR A 148 13.35 -16.39 4.25
N LEU A 149 12.93 -17.24 3.30
CA LEU A 149 12.39 -18.57 3.61
C LEU A 149 13.48 -19.59 3.99
N VAL A 150 14.74 -19.35 3.63
CA VAL A 150 15.88 -20.17 4.06
C VAL A 150 16.34 -19.77 5.46
N GLU A 151 16.41 -18.45 5.76
CA GLU A 151 16.77 -17.94 7.07
C GLU A 151 15.76 -18.33 8.16
N ASP A 152 14.47 -18.27 7.85
CA ASP A 152 13.38 -18.70 8.73
C ASP A 152 12.22 -19.31 7.90
N PRO A 153 12.10 -20.64 7.84
CA PRO A 153 11.02 -21.29 7.11
C PRO A 153 9.60 -20.96 7.63
N LYS A 154 9.47 -20.51 8.87
CA LYS A 154 8.17 -20.06 9.43
C LYS A 154 7.64 -18.80 8.74
N GLU A 155 8.50 -18.05 8.08
CA GLU A 155 8.11 -16.89 7.27
C GLU A 155 7.13 -17.25 6.14
N ALA A 156 7.02 -18.54 5.76
CA ALA A 156 6.02 -19.04 4.81
C ALA A 156 4.58 -18.68 5.22
N ALA A 157 4.32 -18.42 6.50
CA ALA A 157 3.01 -17.98 6.99
C ALA A 157 2.56 -16.62 6.41
N ARG A 158 3.51 -15.71 6.13
CA ARG A 158 3.22 -14.41 5.50
C ARG A 158 3.81 -14.27 4.08
N LEU A 159 4.71 -15.17 3.70
CA LEU A 159 5.37 -15.26 2.39
C LEU A 159 5.01 -16.58 1.68
N PRO A 160 3.75 -16.82 1.35
CA PRO A 160 3.37 -18.05 0.65
C PRO A 160 3.87 -17.98 -0.79
N VAL A 161 4.96 -18.71 -1.04
CA VAL A 161 5.63 -18.84 -2.34
C VAL A 161 5.62 -20.31 -2.74
N GLU A 162 5.30 -20.59 -3.98
CA GLU A 162 5.33 -21.96 -4.52
C GLU A 162 6.25 -22.09 -5.73
N ARG A 163 6.91 -23.24 -5.80
CA ARG A 163 7.71 -23.62 -6.97
C ARG A 163 6.80 -24.06 -8.12
N ALA A 164 7.09 -23.59 -9.32
CA ALA A 164 6.36 -23.94 -10.52
C ALA A 164 7.33 -24.19 -11.69
N ALA A 165 6.85 -24.82 -12.76
CA ALA A 165 7.58 -25.04 -13.98
C ALA A 165 6.74 -24.57 -15.17
N SER A 166 7.35 -23.87 -16.12
CA SER A 166 6.67 -23.42 -17.35
C SER A 166 6.94 -24.35 -18.53
N ALA A 167 8.10 -24.99 -18.55
CA ALA A 167 8.53 -25.95 -19.57
C ALA A 167 9.53 -26.93 -18.94
N PRO A 168 9.85 -28.06 -19.58
CA PRO A 168 10.90 -28.96 -19.12
C PRO A 168 12.20 -28.18 -18.85
N GLY A 169 12.75 -28.33 -17.65
CA GLY A 169 13.98 -27.67 -17.21
C GLY A 169 13.87 -26.23 -16.71
N THR A 170 12.73 -25.58 -16.86
CA THR A 170 12.54 -24.20 -16.39
C THR A 170 11.76 -24.18 -15.09
N THR A 171 12.43 -23.80 -14.00
CA THR A 171 11.82 -23.61 -12.68
C THR A 171 11.72 -22.14 -12.36
N TYR A 172 10.59 -21.72 -11.82
CA TYR A 172 10.39 -20.38 -11.29
C TYR A 172 9.54 -20.45 -10.01
N TYR A 173 9.46 -19.33 -9.32
CA TYR A 173 8.67 -19.21 -8.09
C TYR A 173 7.58 -18.17 -8.29
N ARG A 174 6.35 -18.49 -7.86
CA ARG A 174 5.19 -17.63 -7.96
C ARG A 174 4.58 -17.39 -6.58
N GLN A 175 3.85 -16.31 -6.44
CA GLN A 175 3.11 -16.02 -5.22
C GLN A 175 1.91 -16.99 -5.07
N ALA A 176 1.65 -17.41 -3.83
CA ALA A 176 0.48 -18.21 -3.45
C ALA A 176 -0.41 -17.51 -2.43
N LYS A 177 -0.15 -16.20 -2.14
CA LYS A 177 -0.93 -15.39 -1.20
C LYS A 177 -2.36 -15.16 -1.70
N TYR A 178 -2.52 -15.08 -3.01
CA TYR A 178 -3.81 -14.93 -3.68
C TYR A 178 -4.06 -16.15 -4.56
N PRO A 179 -4.59 -17.25 -3.99
CA PRO A 179 -4.68 -18.54 -4.68
C PRO A 179 -5.82 -18.65 -5.69
N ASN A 180 -6.79 -17.73 -5.64
CA ASN A 180 -8.02 -17.75 -6.46
C ASN A 180 -8.26 -16.41 -7.16
N ARG A 181 -9.13 -16.44 -8.16
CA ARG A 181 -9.56 -15.25 -8.91
C ARG A 181 -10.22 -14.20 -8.02
N GLU A 182 -10.98 -14.65 -7.05
CA GLU A 182 -11.76 -13.85 -6.11
C GLU A 182 -10.98 -13.47 -4.85
N SER A 183 -9.70 -13.88 -4.74
CA SER A 183 -8.89 -13.54 -3.57
C SER A 183 -8.84 -12.04 -3.36
N ALA A 184 -9.34 -11.57 -2.22
CA ALA A 184 -9.33 -10.16 -1.89
C ALA A 184 -7.90 -9.65 -1.62
N LEU A 185 -7.60 -8.41 -2.04
CA LEU A 185 -6.31 -7.76 -1.85
C LEU A 185 -6.38 -6.78 -0.68
N PRO A 186 -5.53 -6.89 0.35
CA PRO A 186 -5.47 -5.90 1.41
C PRO A 186 -5.04 -4.52 0.88
N ILE A 187 -5.88 -3.52 1.08
CA ILE A 187 -5.55 -2.12 0.82
C ILE A 187 -4.77 -1.57 2.01
N ILE A 188 -5.23 -1.85 3.23
CA ILE A 188 -4.50 -1.54 4.47
C ILE A 188 -4.90 -2.52 5.57
N THR A 189 -3.90 -2.86 6.42
CA THR A 189 -4.03 -3.82 7.51
C THR A 189 -3.54 -3.21 8.83
N TRP A 190 -3.92 -3.82 9.96
CA TRP A 190 -3.38 -3.43 11.26
C TRP A 190 -1.86 -3.71 11.38
N GLN A 191 -1.38 -4.76 10.71
CA GLN A 191 0.04 -5.09 10.68
C GLN A 191 0.85 -3.98 10.02
N GLU A 192 0.37 -3.48 8.87
CA GLU A 192 1.01 -2.34 8.23
C GLU A 192 0.98 -1.10 9.13
N ASN A 193 -0.16 -0.83 9.77
CA ASN A 193 -0.26 0.30 10.69
C ASN A 193 0.71 0.18 11.88
N ALA A 194 0.86 -1.02 12.46
CA ALA A 194 1.84 -1.29 13.51
C ALA A 194 3.29 -1.08 13.05
N LEU A 195 3.64 -1.54 11.83
CA LEU A 195 4.97 -1.31 11.26
C LEU A 195 5.22 0.15 10.89
N MET A 196 4.19 0.92 10.49
CA MET A 196 4.31 2.37 10.32
C MET A 196 4.58 3.06 11.66
N LEU A 197 3.86 2.71 12.72
CA LEU A 197 4.12 3.25 14.06
C LEU A 197 5.54 2.91 14.53
N ALA A 198 5.99 1.66 14.37
CA ALA A 198 7.35 1.24 14.75
C ALA A 198 8.42 2.06 14.02
N GLU A 199 8.23 2.29 12.72
CA GLU A 199 9.12 3.15 11.93
C GLU A 199 9.13 4.60 12.44
N LEU A 200 7.96 5.15 12.70
CA LEU A 200 7.78 6.53 13.16
C LEU A 200 8.37 6.76 14.55
N GLU A 201 8.28 5.78 15.45
CA GLU A 201 8.97 5.85 16.76
C GLU A 201 10.49 5.95 16.56
N LEU A 202 11.07 5.20 15.64
CA LEU A 202 12.52 5.27 15.36
C LEU A 202 12.91 6.58 14.66
N ARG A 203 12.13 7.05 13.67
CA ARG A 203 12.47 8.26 12.91
C ARG A 203 12.35 9.55 13.72
N LEU A 204 11.45 9.58 14.68
CA LEU A 204 11.22 10.76 15.52
C LEU A 204 12.05 10.73 16.83
N GLY A 205 13.00 9.81 16.97
CA GLY A 205 13.81 9.66 18.16
C GLY A 205 13.01 9.23 19.41
N GLY A 206 11.88 8.53 19.17
CA GLY A 206 10.97 8.07 20.20
C GLY A 206 11.41 6.77 20.88
N ASN A 207 10.46 5.97 21.28
CA ASN A 207 10.67 4.79 22.12
C ASN A 207 11.03 3.55 21.29
N THR A 208 12.34 3.19 21.25
CA THR A 208 12.84 1.98 20.57
C THR A 208 12.21 0.69 21.15
N ALA A 209 11.94 0.64 22.45
CA ALA A 209 11.28 -0.52 23.06
C ALA A 209 9.85 -0.67 22.54
N GLN A 210 9.13 0.43 22.36
CA GLN A 210 7.80 0.41 21.75
C GLN A 210 7.85 -0.01 20.28
N ALA A 211 8.82 0.50 19.51
CA ALA A 211 9.02 0.07 18.13
C ALA A 211 9.28 -1.44 18.04
N LEU A 212 10.12 -1.99 18.90
CA LEU A 212 10.40 -3.42 19.00
C LEU A 212 9.13 -4.22 19.36
N ALA A 213 8.35 -3.75 20.33
CA ALA A 213 7.10 -4.39 20.73
C ALA A 213 6.09 -4.46 19.58
N LEU A 214 5.94 -3.40 18.81
CA LEU A 214 5.05 -3.33 17.63
C LEU A 214 5.48 -4.32 16.53
N VAL A 215 6.78 -4.40 16.23
CA VAL A 215 7.31 -5.38 15.27
C VAL A 215 7.04 -6.81 15.76
N ASN A 216 7.32 -7.08 17.03
CA ASN A 216 7.11 -8.41 17.60
C ASN A 216 5.63 -8.79 17.70
N GLN A 217 4.73 -7.82 17.87
CA GLN A 217 3.29 -8.03 17.78
C GLN A 217 2.87 -8.52 16.38
N VAL A 218 3.41 -7.92 15.33
CA VAL A 218 3.17 -8.36 13.94
C VAL A 218 3.73 -9.77 13.72
N ARG A 219 4.95 -10.03 14.16
CA ARG A 219 5.60 -11.35 14.03
C ARG A 219 4.82 -12.44 14.77
N ALA A 220 4.35 -12.15 15.98
CA ALA A 220 3.56 -13.08 16.78
C ALA A 220 2.26 -13.53 16.10
N ALA A 221 1.63 -12.66 15.28
CA ALA A 221 0.43 -13.01 14.51
C ALA A 221 0.65 -14.16 13.51
N TYR A 222 1.91 -14.42 13.15
CA TYR A 222 2.34 -15.51 12.25
C TYR A 222 3.10 -16.62 12.97
N GLY A 223 3.15 -16.60 14.30
CA GLY A 223 3.92 -17.58 15.09
C GLY A 223 5.45 -17.49 14.93
N LEU A 224 5.94 -16.33 14.48
CA LEU A 224 7.37 -16.07 14.29
C LEU A 224 8.02 -15.72 15.63
N SER A 225 9.31 -16.10 15.78
CA SER A 225 10.08 -15.76 16.96
C SER A 225 10.27 -14.25 17.09
N PRO A 226 10.22 -13.69 18.32
CA PRO A 226 10.43 -12.28 18.52
C PRO A 226 11.88 -11.88 18.18
N LEU A 227 12.05 -10.66 17.69
CA LEU A 227 13.35 -10.02 17.56
C LEU A 227 13.82 -9.47 18.91
N SER A 228 15.13 -9.40 19.11
CA SER A 228 15.76 -8.81 20.31
C SER A 228 16.07 -7.32 20.14
N GLN A 229 16.11 -6.82 18.90
CA GLN A 229 16.43 -5.43 18.59
C GLN A 229 15.73 -4.97 17.30
N VAL A 230 15.57 -3.67 17.16
CA VAL A 230 14.96 -3.03 15.99
C VAL A 230 15.71 -1.76 15.61
N ASN A 231 15.86 -1.53 14.33
CA ASN A 231 16.32 -0.30 13.70
C ASN A 231 15.56 -0.11 12.36
N LEU A 232 15.86 0.96 11.65
CA LEU A 232 15.19 1.25 10.38
C LEU A 232 15.45 0.18 9.29
N ASP A 233 16.59 -0.50 9.34
CA ASP A 233 16.91 -1.60 8.41
C ASP A 233 16.04 -2.83 8.69
N VAL A 234 15.84 -3.15 9.95
CA VAL A 234 14.90 -4.20 10.37
C VAL A 234 13.48 -3.85 9.94
N ILE A 235 13.03 -2.61 10.15
CA ILE A 235 11.70 -2.16 9.69
C ILE A 235 11.55 -2.32 8.17
N TYR A 236 12.56 -1.92 7.39
CA TYR A 236 12.54 -2.06 5.94
C TYR A 236 12.36 -3.51 5.48
N VAL A 237 13.04 -4.46 6.15
CA VAL A 237 12.94 -5.90 5.87
C VAL A 237 11.59 -6.45 6.33
N GLU A 238 11.14 -6.11 7.54
CA GLU A 238 9.85 -6.57 8.08
C GLU A 238 8.67 -6.06 7.22
N ARG A 239 8.75 -4.82 6.72
CA ARG A 239 7.76 -4.29 5.77
C ARG A 239 7.81 -4.99 4.42
N ASP A 240 8.99 -5.34 3.90
CA ASP A 240 9.14 -6.10 2.65
C ASP A 240 8.47 -7.48 2.73
N LYS A 241 8.60 -8.14 3.89
CA LYS A 241 7.98 -9.43 4.16
C LYS A 241 6.46 -9.29 4.36
N GLU A 242 6.02 -8.41 5.24
CA GLU A 242 4.59 -8.25 5.58
C GLU A 242 3.76 -7.80 4.38
N LEU A 243 4.29 -6.84 3.61
CA LEU A 243 3.60 -6.24 2.48
C LEU A 243 3.90 -6.97 1.14
N PHE A 244 4.35 -8.22 1.22
CA PHE A 244 4.57 -9.08 0.06
C PHE A 244 3.35 -9.08 -0.86
N VAL A 245 3.56 -8.72 -2.14
CA VAL A 245 2.56 -8.56 -3.20
C VAL A 245 1.34 -7.68 -2.83
N GLN A 246 1.58 -6.63 -2.01
CA GLN A 246 0.58 -5.59 -1.70
C GLN A 246 0.90 -4.24 -2.35
N GLY A 247 1.90 -4.18 -3.23
CA GLY A 247 2.22 -3.01 -4.03
C GLY A 247 3.04 -1.92 -3.32
N GLN A 248 3.42 -2.06 -2.06
CA GLN A 248 4.06 -0.98 -1.28
C GLN A 248 5.59 -0.87 -1.47
N ARG A 249 6.21 -1.86 -2.12
CA ARG A 249 7.68 -1.97 -2.19
C ARG A 249 8.38 -0.77 -2.83
N LEU A 250 7.85 -0.24 -3.94
CA LEU A 250 8.47 0.87 -4.65
C LEU A 250 8.55 2.14 -3.78
N MET A 251 7.49 2.45 -3.04
CA MET A 251 7.47 3.59 -2.13
C MET A 251 8.46 3.42 -0.98
N ASP A 252 8.56 2.22 -0.42
CA ASP A 252 9.54 1.93 0.61
C ASP A 252 10.98 2.05 0.08
N GLN A 253 11.27 1.56 -1.11
CA GLN A 253 12.60 1.72 -1.73
C GLN A 253 12.98 3.20 -1.92
N ARG A 254 12.06 4.03 -2.43
CA ARG A 254 12.31 5.47 -2.62
C ARG A 254 12.58 6.18 -1.30
N ARG A 255 11.70 6.02 -0.31
CA ARG A 255 11.79 6.77 0.96
C ARG A 255 12.89 6.28 1.90
N PHE A 256 13.38 5.04 1.71
CA PHE A 256 14.56 4.52 2.40
C PHE A 256 15.87 4.76 1.62
N GLY A 257 15.82 5.36 0.43
CA GLY A 257 16.99 5.57 -0.42
C GLY A 257 17.61 4.26 -0.93
N ARG A 258 16.79 3.22 -1.15
CA ARG A 258 17.21 1.87 -1.52
C ARG A 258 16.63 1.43 -2.87
N TRP A 259 16.70 2.32 -3.84
CA TRP A 259 16.25 1.99 -5.19
C TRP A 259 17.10 0.85 -5.76
N HIS A 260 16.46 -0.18 -6.30
CA HIS A 260 17.10 -1.43 -6.72
C HIS A 260 17.70 -1.40 -8.12
N LEU A 261 17.44 -0.35 -8.90
CA LEU A 261 17.98 -0.18 -10.25
C LEU A 261 19.06 0.92 -10.25
N PRO A 262 19.91 0.99 -11.32
CA PRO A 262 20.94 2.01 -11.43
C PRO A 262 20.40 3.44 -11.32
N ALA A 263 21.27 4.36 -10.94
CA ALA A 263 20.93 5.78 -10.90
C ALA A 263 20.43 6.26 -12.28
N GLY A 264 19.42 7.14 -12.27
CA GLY A 264 18.79 7.65 -13.49
C GLY A 264 17.65 6.78 -14.05
N THR A 265 17.43 5.57 -13.51
CA THR A 265 16.26 4.79 -13.90
C THR A 265 14.98 5.36 -13.31
N TRP A 266 13.86 5.14 -14.02
CA TRP A 266 12.55 5.59 -13.58
C TRP A 266 12.14 4.94 -12.25
N GLN A 267 11.78 5.77 -11.30
CA GLN A 267 11.28 5.36 -9.98
C GLN A 267 9.75 5.36 -9.91
N TYR A 268 9.10 5.79 -10.97
CA TYR A 268 7.65 5.87 -11.14
C TYR A 268 7.25 5.22 -12.46
N LEU A 269 6.01 4.78 -12.54
CA LEU A 269 5.41 4.38 -13.81
C LEU A 269 5.20 5.63 -14.66
N GLU A 270 5.70 5.61 -15.86
CA GLU A 270 5.57 6.74 -16.78
C GLU A 270 4.10 6.97 -17.14
N ILE A 271 3.67 8.23 -17.10
CA ILE A 271 2.37 8.65 -17.66
C ILE A 271 2.41 8.39 -19.16
N THR A 272 1.38 7.76 -19.68
CA THR A 272 1.35 7.28 -21.05
C THR A 272 1.61 8.41 -22.08
N GLU A 273 2.27 8.08 -23.17
CA GLU A 273 2.51 8.99 -24.29
C GLU A 273 1.20 9.60 -24.81
N ARG A 274 0.15 8.78 -24.90
CA ARG A 274 -1.17 9.26 -25.32
C ARG A 274 -1.68 10.39 -24.42
N GLU A 275 -1.55 10.26 -23.10
CA GLU A 275 -1.95 11.33 -22.17
C GLU A 275 -1.07 12.57 -22.35
N ARG A 276 0.23 12.39 -22.53
CA ARG A 276 1.17 13.52 -22.76
C ARG A 276 0.85 14.29 -24.04
N LEU A 277 0.51 13.59 -25.13
CA LEU A 277 0.18 14.21 -26.41
C LEU A 277 -1.24 14.83 -26.45
N SER A 278 -2.18 14.27 -25.71
CA SER A 278 -3.57 14.73 -25.73
C SER A 278 -3.90 15.76 -24.65
N ASN A 279 -3.08 15.88 -23.61
CA ASN A 279 -3.30 16.83 -22.52
C ASN A 279 -2.56 18.15 -22.77
N PRO A 280 -3.27 19.24 -23.10
CA PRO A 280 -2.64 20.54 -23.42
C PRO A 280 -1.87 21.15 -22.26
N ASN A 281 -2.08 20.68 -21.02
CA ASN A 281 -1.39 21.16 -19.83
C ASN A 281 -0.03 20.47 -19.60
N LEU A 282 0.35 19.48 -20.41
CA LEU A 282 1.65 18.81 -20.29
C LEU A 282 2.72 19.37 -21.24
N GLY A 283 2.33 20.28 -22.14
CA GLY A 283 3.23 20.88 -23.12
C GLY A 283 3.84 19.79 -24.01
N GLY A 284 3.22 19.50 -25.13
CA GLY A 284 3.77 18.60 -26.17
C GLY A 284 5.11 19.07 -26.70
#